data_f024e1c0e89420926baf0a873e5c574f
#
_entry.id   f024e1c0e89420926baf0a873e5c574f
#
_cell.length_a   1.000
_cell.length_b   1.000
_cell.length_c   1.000
_cell.angle_alpha   90.00
_cell.angle_beta   90.00
_cell.angle_gamma   90.00
#
_symmetry.space_group_name_H-M   'P 1'
#
loop_
_entity.id
_entity.type
_entity.pdbx_description
1 polymer ?
#
loop_
_entity_poly.entity_id
_entity_poly.type
_entity_poly.pdbx_seq_one_letter_code
_entity_poly.pdbx_strand_id
1 'polypeptide(L)'
;MNAKHLRCITKSNNIRHENTDSDNRISHVDEIIYFYALIIPQQEIMNRKTKPNPKLSEIVQQYERRDQHSYPAVWDDKTYFKLIDFYTNQGSIERALEVANTALSHYKFRTDFYLLKANLLMGKMQLNEAKGVLEQAAKLSPYDRQVQILKCKLLALQGHSEEALILVDEIKLIFHKTDITDLLLLEAFISETMKDFEKMFYTLKELLTHNPDNVEALEQIWVSVEFSKKYEESINLHLELIDRNPYSYLAWFNLGHAYSCLGEYEKALEALEYSFIINVQFEQGYLDCAELAVQMGQFEKAVDIYTDVLAHFGNDGDVVAYLSDCLIRLERYKDAKKILHKAYKADPYNDEICYYLGLCYMRCHETDKAIDFLKEAITIEEYREEYHASLAECYSENGELHLAEIHFAKAARTGMEQSQYWTRYISFLLQNRNFEKAYKTIIRADKYSVGADLLFCKAAYHYLTGHRDHALEVLKEAIQDDQTQLEIFTSLAPASMEDSDFRGFIRYYCQS
;
A
#
# COMPACT_ATOMS: atom_id res chain seq x y z
N MET A 1 -6.07 -3.51 -1.28
CA MET A 1 -5.08 -2.62 -0.65
C MET A 1 -4.34 -1.94 -1.79
N ASN A 2 -4.28 -0.61 -1.86
CA ASN A 2 -3.56 0.07 -2.94
C ASN A 2 -2.04 -0.01 -2.67
N ALA A 3 -1.24 -0.20 -3.71
CA ALA A 3 0.23 -0.20 -3.67
C ALA A 3 0.85 1.02 -2.94
N LYS A 4 0.11 2.12 -2.79
CA LYS A 4 0.46 3.25 -1.91
C LYS A 4 0.60 2.85 -0.42
N HIS A 5 -0.04 1.75 0.01
CA HIS A 5 0.02 1.28 1.41
C HIS A 5 1.30 0.49 1.71
N LEU A 6 1.76 -0.31 0.75
CA LEU A 6 3.03 -1.05 0.89
C LEU A 6 4.26 -0.12 0.85
N ARG A 7 4.21 0.99 0.11
CA ARG A 7 5.26 2.04 0.18
C ARG A 7 5.43 2.66 1.58
N CYS A 8 4.39 2.66 2.42
CA CYS A 8 4.53 3.08 3.82
C CYS A 8 5.19 2.02 4.70
N ILE A 9 4.96 0.73 4.41
CA ILE A 9 5.51 -0.39 5.18
C ILE A 9 7.01 -0.58 4.88
N THR A 10 7.42 -0.45 3.61
CA THR A 10 8.85 -0.55 3.21
C THR A 10 9.68 0.65 3.63
N LYS A 11 9.10 1.87 3.72
CA LYS A 11 9.79 3.04 4.31
C LYS A 11 10.01 2.89 5.83
N SER A 12 9.15 2.14 6.52
CA SER A 12 9.26 1.87 7.96
C SER A 12 10.39 0.91 8.33
N ASN A 13 10.78 0.00 7.42
CA ASN A 13 11.83 -0.99 7.68
C ASN A 13 13.27 -0.47 7.45
N ASN A 14 13.45 0.69 6.82
CA ASN A 14 14.77 1.32 6.63
C ASN A 14 15.15 2.32 7.72
N ILE A 15 14.31 2.50 8.77
CA ILE A 15 14.66 3.32 9.93
C ILE A 15 15.13 2.40 11.05
N ARG A 16 16.42 2.08 11.08
CA ARG A 16 17.11 1.60 12.28
C ARG A 16 17.52 2.80 13.14
N HIS A 17 16.98 2.78 14.38
CA HIS A 17 17.42 3.53 15.57
C HIS A 17 17.42 5.06 15.50
N GLU A 18 16.39 5.69 16.08
CA GLU A 18 16.51 6.43 17.34
C GLU A 18 15.13 6.86 17.82
N ASN A 19 14.91 6.71 19.14
CA ASN A 19 13.70 7.09 19.87
C ASN A 19 13.48 8.60 19.83
N THR A 20 12.27 9.03 19.46
CA THR A 20 11.41 9.98 20.22
C THR A 20 10.27 10.48 19.32
N ASP A 21 9.04 10.54 19.89
CA ASP A 21 7.80 11.04 19.28
C ASP A 21 7.09 10.17 18.24
N SER A 22 6.69 8.95 18.65
CA SER A 22 5.89 8.03 17.84
C SER A 22 4.36 8.11 18.05
N ASP A 23 3.85 8.92 18.97
CA ASP A 23 2.45 8.82 19.38
C ASP A 23 1.41 9.49 18.46
N ASN A 24 1.83 10.36 17.52
CA ASN A 24 0.86 11.06 16.64
C ASN A 24 0.75 10.51 15.20
N ARG A 25 1.65 9.61 14.76
CA ARG A 25 1.55 8.98 13.42
C ARG A 25 0.79 7.66 13.40
N ILE A 26 0.66 7.01 14.55
CA ILE A 26 -0.05 5.74 14.71
C ILE A 26 -1.57 5.93 14.57
N SER A 27 -2.13 7.09 14.92
CA SER A 27 -3.58 7.33 14.92
C SER A 27 -4.22 7.32 13.52
N HIS A 28 -3.54 7.76 12.47
CA HIS A 28 -4.09 7.80 11.10
C HIS A 28 -4.07 6.44 10.40
N VAL A 29 -3.05 5.62 10.66
CA VAL A 29 -2.98 4.24 10.14
C VAL A 29 -4.00 3.36 10.84
N ASP A 30 -4.18 3.55 12.16
CA ASP A 30 -5.18 2.87 12.97
C ASP A 30 -6.62 3.16 12.50
N GLU A 31 -6.95 4.41 12.12
CA GLU A 31 -8.28 4.76 11.58
C GLU A 31 -8.57 4.10 10.22
N ILE A 32 -7.57 3.96 9.37
CA ILE A 32 -7.73 3.37 8.03
C ILE A 32 -7.86 1.85 8.12
N ILE A 33 -7.11 1.16 8.97
CA ILE A 33 -7.22 -0.29 9.20
C ILE A 33 -8.58 -0.60 9.85
N TYR A 34 -9.02 0.20 10.81
CA TYR A 34 -10.36 0.10 11.42
C TYR A 34 -11.50 0.24 10.40
N PHE A 35 -11.33 1.12 9.42
CA PHE A 35 -12.35 1.37 8.39
C PHE A 35 -12.50 0.19 7.42
N TYR A 36 -11.41 -0.54 7.11
CA TYR A 36 -11.44 -1.67 6.18
C TYR A 36 -11.91 -2.98 6.81
N ALA A 37 -11.55 -3.27 8.06
CA ALA A 37 -11.95 -4.49 8.74
C ALA A 37 -13.44 -4.52 9.13
N LEU A 38 -14.07 -3.35 9.29
CA LEU A 38 -15.44 -3.21 9.79
C LEU A 38 -16.53 -3.23 8.72
N ILE A 39 -16.23 -2.86 7.49
CA ILE A 39 -17.28 -2.46 6.53
C ILE A 39 -17.59 -3.52 5.50
N ILE A 40 -16.65 -4.38 5.11
CA ILE A 40 -16.88 -5.31 3.98
C ILE A 40 -16.19 -6.65 4.28
N PRO A 41 -16.88 -7.80 4.22
CA PRO A 41 -16.23 -9.08 4.02
C PRO A 41 -15.36 -8.98 2.77
N GLN A 42 -14.07 -9.30 2.86
CA GLN A 42 -13.11 -9.06 1.77
C GLN A 42 -13.45 -9.84 0.49
N GLN A 43 -14.20 -10.93 0.58
CA GLN A 43 -14.76 -11.63 -0.58
C GLN A 43 -15.57 -10.75 -1.54
N GLU A 44 -16.16 -9.67 -1.04
CA GLU A 44 -17.01 -8.77 -1.83
C GLU A 44 -16.20 -7.69 -2.56
N ILE A 45 -15.01 -7.33 -2.09
CA ILE A 45 -14.12 -6.36 -2.76
C ILE A 45 -13.57 -6.95 -4.06
N MET A 46 -13.28 -8.24 -4.09
CA MET A 46 -12.77 -8.95 -5.29
C MET A 46 -13.81 -9.08 -6.41
N ASN A 47 -15.11 -9.10 -6.08
CA ASN A 47 -16.18 -9.21 -7.07
C ASN A 47 -16.64 -7.87 -7.68
N ARG A 48 -16.03 -6.73 -7.34
CA ARG A 48 -16.47 -5.40 -7.81
C ARG A 48 -16.40 -5.19 -9.31
N LYS A 49 -15.65 -6.00 -10.06
CA LYS A 49 -15.56 -5.90 -11.54
C LYS A 49 -16.47 -6.86 -12.30
N THR A 50 -17.21 -7.76 -11.64
CA THR A 50 -18.21 -8.60 -12.34
C THR A 50 -19.43 -7.76 -12.67
N LYS A 51 -19.74 -7.66 -13.97
CA LYS A 51 -20.98 -6.99 -14.43
C LYS A 51 -22.16 -7.60 -13.68
N PRO A 52 -23.00 -6.79 -13.03
CA PRO A 52 -24.15 -7.28 -12.28
C PRO A 52 -25.03 -8.13 -13.21
N ASN A 53 -25.57 -9.23 -12.65
CA ASN A 53 -26.52 -10.08 -13.36
C ASN A 53 -27.63 -9.18 -14.00
N PRO A 54 -27.95 -9.33 -15.29
CA PRO A 54 -28.94 -8.49 -15.99
C PRO A 54 -30.25 -8.30 -15.21
N LYS A 55 -30.73 -9.36 -14.53
CA LYS A 55 -31.91 -9.31 -13.68
C LYS A 55 -31.73 -8.39 -12.45
N LEU A 56 -30.54 -8.37 -11.85
CA LEU A 56 -30.24 -7.51 -10.71
C LEU A 56 -30.14 -6.05 -11.16
N SER A 57 -29.55 -5.78 -12.33
CA SER A 57 -29.50 -4.44 -12.91
C SER A 57 -30.89 -3.87 -13.19
N GLU A 58 -31.84 -4.68 -13.64
CA GLU A 58 -33.23 -4.27 -13.84
C GLU A 58 -33.91 -3.91 -12.51
N ILE A 59 -33.68 -4.71 -11.45
CA ILE A 59 -34.22 -4.49 -10.10
C ILE A 59 -33.67 -3.17 -9.54
N VAL A 60 -32.37 -2.93 -9.67
CA VAL A 60 -31.71 -1.69 -9.22
C VAL A 60 -32.29 -0.48 -9.97
N GLN A 61 -32.39 -0.55 -11.31
CA GLN A 61 -32.99 0.54 -12.10
C GLN A 61 -34.47 0.79 -11.71
N GLN A 62 -35.23 -0.25 -11.45
CA GLN A 62 -36.61 -0.11 -10.96
C GLN A 62 -36.65 0.53 -9.58
N TYR A 63 -35.70 0.20 -8.69
CA TYR A 63 -35.58 0.81 -7.37
C TYR A 63 -35.20 2.29 -7.48
N GLU A 64 -34.27 2.66 -8.34
CA GLU A 64 -33.77 4.04 -8.52
C GLU A 64 -34.80 4.96 -9.22
N ARG A 65 -35.65 4.42 -10.11
CA ARG A 65 -36.73 5.19 -10.79
C ARG A 65 -37.89 5.52 -9.87
N ARG A 66 -37.94 5.03 -8.64
CA ARG A 66 -39.02 5.21 -7.67
C ARG A 66 -39.22 6.64 -7.16
N ASP A 67 -38.21 7.50 -7.30
CA ASP A 67 -38.16 8.77 -6.56
C ASP A 67 -39.12 9.85 -7.05
N GLN A 68 -40.02 9.57 -7.98
CA GLN A 68 -40.81 10.67 -8.45
C GLN A 68 -42.34 10.61 -8.36
N HIS A 69 -43.06 9.46 -8.31
CA HIS A 69 -44.55 9.55 -8.20
C HIS A 69 -45.35 8.25 -8.16
N SER A 70 -44.88 7.15 -7.50
CA SER A 70 -45.71 5.95 -7.39
C SER A 70 -45.60 5.27 -6.00
N TYR A 71 -46.71 4.70 -5.55
CA TYR A 71 -46.78 3.85 -4.36
C TYR A 71 -45.65 2.82 -4.38
N PRO A 72 -44.97 2.59 -3.25
CA PRO A 72 -43.86 1.64 -3.20
C PRO A 72 -44.36 0.25 -3.58
N ALA A 73 -43.90 -0.29 -4.72
CA ALA A 73 -44.11 -1.70 -5.03
C ALA A 73 -43.51 -2.51 -3.87
N VAL A 74 -44.33 -3.31 -3.22
CA VAL A 74 -43.87 -4.24 -2.17
C VAL A 74 -43.14 -5.35 -2.89
N TRP A 75 -41.83 -5.42 -2.72
CA TRP A 75 -41.04 -6.52 -3.23
C TRP A 75 -40.97 -7.66 -2.21
N ASP A 76 -40.63 -8.85 -2.67
CA ASP A 76 -40.38 -9.96 -1.80
C ASP A 76 -39.11 -9.73 -0.96
N ASP A 77 -38.99 -10.42 0.15
CA ASP A 77 -37.88 -10.32 1.07
C ASP A 77 -36.54 -10.59 0.38
N LYS A 78 -36.48 -11.60 -0.51
CA LYS A 78 -35.27 -11.97 -1.26
C LYS A 78 -34.74 -10.84 -2.16
N THR A 79 -35.66 -10.05 -2.73
CA THR A 79 -35.29 -8.90 -3.55
C THR A 79 -34.69 -7.79 -2.71
N TYR A 80 -35.23 -7.51 -1.52
CA TYR A 80 -34.63 -6.56 -0.59
C TYR A 80 -33.24 -6.98 -0.12
N PHE A 81 -33.04 -8.27 0.19
CA PHE A 81 -31.71 -8.78 0.54
C PHE A 81 -30.70 -8.54 -0.59
N LYS A 82 -31.06 -8.86 -1.84
CA LYS A 82 -30.17 -8.62 -3.00
C LYS A 82 -29.84 -7.15 -3.24
N LEU A 83 -30.78 -6.25 -2.97
CA LEU A 83 -30.55 -4.82 -3.11
C LEU A 83 -29.63 -4.28 -2.03
N ILE A 84 -29.85 -4.70 -0.75
CA ILE A 84 -28.99 -4.31 0.35
C ILE A 84 -27.56 -4.78 0.06
N ASP A 85 -27.40 -6.05 -0.31
CA ASP A 85 -26.15 -6.66 -0.68
C ASP A 85 -25.46 -5.90 -1.84
N PHE A 86 -26.19 -5.61 -2.91
CA PHE A 86 -25.68 -4.85 -4.06
C PHE A 86 -25.14 -3.47 -3.66
N TYR A 87 -25.89 -2.69 -2.88
CA TYR A 87 -25.43 -1.37 -2.47
C TYR A 87 -24.30 -1.42 -1.44
N THR A 88 -24.31 -2.42 -0.56
CA THR A 88 -23.20 -2.67 0.38
C THR A 88 -21.92 -2.96 -0.39
N ASN A 89 -21.97 -3.85 -1.41
CA ASN A 89 -20.83 -4.20 -2.26
C ASN A 89 -20.31 -3.05 -3.12
N GLN A 90 -21.17 -2.07 -3.42
CA GLN A 90 -20.75 -0.83 -4.09
C GLN A 90 -20.22 0.24 -3.13
N GLY A 91 -20.16 -0.03 -1.82
CA GLY A 91 -19.77 0.96 -0.83
C GLY A 91 -20.82 2.06 -0.59
N SER A 92 -22.04 1.93 -1.17
CA SER A 92 -23.12 2.90 -1.04
C SER A 92 -23.98 2.61 0.21
N ILE A 93 -23.37 2.72 1.39
CA ILE A 93 -23.98 2.31 2.67
C ILE A 93 -25.28 3.10 2.97
N GLU A 94 -25.36 4.39 2.63
CA GLU A 94 -26.57 5.19 2.78
C GLU A 94 -27.74 4.56 2.02
N ARG A 95 -27.52 4.17 0.77
CA ARG A 95 -28.55 3.53 -0.06
C ARG A 95 -28.92 2.14 0.48
N ALA A 96 -27.95 1.37 0.97
CA ALA A 96 -28.21 0.10 1.63
C ALA A 96 -29.12 0.30 2.87
N LEU A 97 -28.87 1.33 3.67
CA LEU A 97 -29.71 1.70 4.83
C LEU A 97 -31.13 2.15 4.42
N GLU A 98 -31.27 2.91 3.35
CA GLU A 98 -32.59 3.29 2.79
C GLU A 98 -33.39 2.06 2.37
N VAL A 99 -32.76 1.11 1.68
CA VAL A 99 -33.38 -0.17 1.31
C VAL A 99 -33.77 -0.97 2.54
N ALA A 100 -32.91 -1.08 3.54
CA ALA A 100 -33.19 -1.78 4.79
C ALA A 100 -34.37 -1.14 5.57
N ASN A 101 -34.44 0.19 5.61
CA ASN A 101 -35.58 0.91 6.21
C ASN A 101 -36.88 0.65 5.46
N THR A 102 -36.83 0.64 4.12
CA THR A 102 -38.00 0.32 3.30
C THR A 102 -38.45 -1.13 3.52
N ALA A 103 -37.51 -2.08 3.56
CA ALA A 103 -37.81 -3.47 3.88
C ALA A 103 -38.47 -3.62 5.25
N LEU A 104 -37.95 -2.94 6.28
CA LEU A 104 -38.53 -2.95 7.63
C LEU A 104 -39.93 -2.32 7.70
N SER A 105 -40.26 -1.36 6.83
CA SER A 105 -41.63 -0.82 6.77
C SER A 105 -42.64 -1.85 6.31
N HIS A 106 -42.23 -2.79 5.45
CA HIS A 106 -43.08 -3.88 4.92
C HIS A 106 -42.98 -5.16 5.76
N TYR A 107 -41.84 -5.47 6.28
CA TYR A 107 -41.52 -6.71 7.00
C TYR A 107 -41.12 -6.45 8.46
N LYS A 108 -42.00 -5.80 9.21
CA LYS A 108 -41.76 -5.32 10.60
C LYS A 108 -41.36 -6.40 11.63
N PHE A 109 -41.63 -7.67 11.34
CA PHE A 109 -41.38 -8.79 12.26
C PHE A 109 -40.22 -9.71 11.76
N ARG A 110 -39.50 -9.34 10.69
CA ARG A 110 -38.36 -10.08 10.18
C ARG A 110 -37.08 -9.60 10.87
N THR A 111 -36.57 -10.40 11.77
CA THR A 111 -35.34 -10.13 12.54
C THR A 111 -34.13 -9.88 11.62
N ASP A 112 -34.03 -10.61 10.50
CA ASP A 112 -32.91 -10.50 9.54
C ASP A 112 -32.69 -9.07 9.07
N PHE A 113 -33.74 -8.30 8.77
CA PHE A 113 -33.59 -6.91 8.31
C PHE A 113 -33.11 -5.97 9.42
N TYR A 114 -33.46 -6.22 10.68
CA TYR A 114 -32.91 -5.50 11.83
C TYR A 114 -31.41 -5.80 11.98
N LEU A 115 -31.00 -7.06 11.80
CA LEU A 115 -29.61 -7.47 11.90
C LEU A 115 -28.78 -6.81 10.80
N LEU A 116 -29.24 -6.83 9.54
CA LEU A 116 -28.56 -6.14 8.43
C LEU A 116 -28.45 -4.63 8.69
N LYS A 117 -29.54 -3.99 9.11
CA LYS A 117 -29.52 -2.56 9.42
C LYS A 117 -28.56 -2.25 10.56
N ALA A 118 -28.54 -3.05 11.62
CA ALA A 118 -27.62 -2.88 12.73
C ALA A 118 -26.17 -3.02 12.30
N ASN A 119 -25.86 -4.01 11.45
CA ASN A 119 -24.53 -4.21 10.91
C ASN A 119 -24.06 -3.02 10.04
N LEU A 120 -24.93 -2.51 9.17
CA LEU A 120 -24.64 -1.32 8.36
C LEU A 120 -24.40 -0.07 9.23
N LEU A 121 -25.18 0.11 10.30
CA LEU A 121 -24.99 1.22 11.24
C LEU A 121 -23.68 1.09 12.04
N MET A 122 -23.31 -0.12 12.44
CA MET A 122 -22.02 -0.37 13.08
C MET A 122 -20.87 -0.04 12.13
N GLY A 123 -20.96 -0.44 10.86
CA GLY A 123 -19.98 -0.08 9.83
C GLY A 123 -19.84 1.43 9.61
N LYS A 124 -20.88 2.22 9.89
CA LYS A 124 -20.82 3.69 9.89
C LYS A 124 -20.40 4.30 11.24
N MET A 125 -20.06 3.48 12.23
CA MET A 125 -19.80 3.91 13.61
C MET A 125 -20.98 4.63 14.29
N GLN A 126 -22.20 4.44 13.79
CA GLN A 126 -23.44 4.94 14.42
C GLN A 126 -23.93 3.99 15.51
N LEU A 127 -23.09 3.78 16.53
CA LEU A 127 -23.25 2.72 17.54
C LEU A 127 -24.52 2.86 18.39
N ASN A 128 -24.95 4.09 18.68
CA ASN A 128 -26.18 4.33 19.45
C ASN A 128 -27.44 3.92 18.68
N GLU A 129 -27.48 4.21 17.39
CA GLU A 129 -28.59 3.81 16.52
C GLU A 129 -28.59 2.29 16.32
N ALA A 130 -27.41 1.69 16.09
CA ALA A 130 -27.24 0.25 16.00
C ALA A 130 -27.76 -0.46 17.26
N LYS A 131 -27.46 0.08 18.45
CA LYS A 131 -27.99 -0.44 19.74
C LYS A 131 -29.49 -0.46 19.76
N GLY A 132 -30.15 0.65 19.40
CA GLY A 132 -31.61 0.74 19.37
C GLY A 132 -32.26 -0.26 18.41
N VAL A 133 -31.63 -0.50 17.25
CA VAL A 133 -32.06 -1.48 16.25
C VAL A 133 -31.90 -2.91 16.78
N LEU A 134 -30.76 -3.23 17.40
CA LEU A 134 -30.51 -4.54 18.00
C LEU A 134 -31.42 -4.85 19.20
N GLU A 135 -31.80 -3.86 19.98
CA GLU A 135 -32.78 -4.01 21.04
C GLU A 135 -34.18 -4.40 20.49
N GLN A 136 -34.55 -3.86 19.32
CA GLN A 136 -35.78 -4.25 18.63
C GLN A 136 -35.69 -5.70 18.10
N ALA A 137 -34.54 -6.06 17.45
CA ALA A 137 -34.31 -7.43 17.04
C ALA A 137 -34.39 -8.43 18.21
N ALA A 138 -33.79 -8.08 19.35
CA ALA A 138 -33.80 -8.91 20.55
C ALA A 138 -35.20 -9.09 21.17
N LYS A 139 -36.09 -8.10 21.03
CA LYS A 139 -37.50 -8.25 21.47
C LYS A 139 -38.26 -9.25 20.58
N LEU A 140 -37.92 -9.32 19.28
CA LEU A 140 -38.55 -10.26 18.36
C LEU A 140 -37.99 -11.68 18.51
N SER A 141 -36.69 -11.81 18.69
CA SER A 141 -35.97 -13.09 18.73
C SER A 141 -34.87 -13.06 19.81
N PRO A 142 -35.24 -13.20 21.12
CA PRO A 142 -34.27 -13.02 22.23
C PRO A 142 -33.12 -14.04 22.23
N TYR A 143 -33.37 -15.24 21.73
CA TYR A 143 -32.42 -16.36 21.71
C TYR A 143 -31.80 -16.60 20.32
N ASP A 144 -32.00 -15.68 19.41
CA ASP A 144 -31.36 -15.77 18.09
C ASP A 144 -29.84 -15.58 18.23
N ARG A 145 -29.09 -16.55 17.71
CA ARG A 145 -27.62 -16.56 17.78
C ARG A 145 -27.00 -15.33 17.13
N GLN A 146 -27.51 -14.91 15.97
CA GLN A 146 -26.97 -13.75 15.23
C GLN A 146 -27.25 -12.44 15.98
N VAL A 147 -28.37 -12.33 16.67
CA VAL A 147 -28.65 -11.19 17.56
C VAL A 147 -27.59 -11.10 18.67
N GLN A 148 -27.22 -12.24 19.27
CA GLN A 148 -26.23 -12.26 20.36
C GLN A 148 -24.83 -11.93 19.80
N ILE A 149 -24.44 -12.48 18.64
CA ILE A 149 -23.18 -12.17 17.97
C ILE A 149 -23.06 -10.67 17.68
N LEU A 150 -24.09 -10.04 17.10
CA LEU A 150 -24.05 -8.61 16.82
C LEU A 150 -24.04 -7.74 18.08
N LYS A 151 -24.66 -8.21 19.19
CA LYS A 151 -24.50 -7.53 20.49
C LYS A 151 -23.05 -7.55 20.98
N CYS A 152 -22.36 -8.70 20.86
CA CYS A 152 -20.94 -8.78 21.20
C CYS A 152 -20.11 -7.84 20.34
N LYS A 153 -20.33 -7.83 19.01
CA LYS A 153 -19.65 -6.90 18.09
C LYS A 153 -19.88 -5.44 18.51
N LEU A 154 -21.11 -5.08 18.85
CA LEU A 154 -21.44 -3.73 19.28
C LEU A 154 -20.74 -3.35 20.60
N LEU A 155 -20.71 -4.25 21.59
CA LEU A 155 -20.00 -4.04 22.86
C LEU A 155 -18.50 -3.80 22.61
N ALA A 156 -17.88 -4.62 21.78
CA ALA A 156 -16.47 -4.46 21.42
C ALA A 156 -16.19 -3.09 20.77
N LEU A 157 -17.05 -2.66 19.83
CA LEU A 157 -16.93 -1.36 19.18
C LEU A 157 -17.17 -0.17 20.12
N GLN A 158 -17.94 -0.38 21.20
CA GLN A 158 -18.15 0.61 22.25
C GLN A 158 -17.00 0.66 23.26
N GLY A 159 -15.98 -0.17 23.13
CA GLY A 159 -14.85 -0.28 24.05
C GLY A 159 -15.11 -1.19 25.26
N HIS A 160 -16.22 -1.93 25.27
CA HIS A 160 -16.60 -2.88 26.33
C HIS A 160 -16.17 -4.31 25.94
N SER A 161 -14.91 -4.48 25.52
CA SER A 161 -14.44 -5.74 24.96
C SER A 161 -14.42 -6.89 25.98
N GLU A 162 -14.15 -6.61 27.25
CA GLU A 162 -14.21 -7.63 28.31
C GLU A 162 -15.65 -8.19 28.51
N GLU A 163 -16.64 -7.30 28.51
CA GLU A 163 -18.05 -7.69 28.56
C GLU A 163 -18.44 -8.51 27.33
N ALA A 164 -17.93 -8.13 26.16
CA ALA A 164 -18.15 -8.86 24.91
C ALA A 164 -17.59 -10.29 24.99
N LEU A 165 -16.37 -10.49 25.54
CA LEU A 165 -15.78 -11.82 25.72
C LEU A 165 -16.59 -12.70 26.67
N ILE A 166 -17.06 -12.15 27.79
CA ILE A 166 -17.93 -12.87 28.74
C ILE A 166 -19.20 -13.36 28.02
N LEU A 167 -19.82 -12.49 27.21
CA LEU A 167 -20.99 -12.84 26.44
C LEU A 167 -20.71 -13.92 25.37
N VAL A 168 -19.53 -13.90 24.75
CA VAL A 168 -19.10 -14.96 23.82
C VAL A 168 -19.00 -16.32 24.54
N ASP A 169 -18.44 -16.35 25.75
CA ASP A 169 -18.34 -17.57 26.52
C ASP A 169 -19.73 -18.10 26.93
N GLU A 170 -20.67 -17.23 27.28
CA GLU A 170 -22.08 -17.60 27.52
C GLU A 170 -22.72 -18.19 26.25
N ILE A 171 -22.49 -17.60 25.08
CA ILE A 171 -23.00 -18.10 23.81
C ILE A 171 -22.43 -19.49 23.52
N LYS A 172 -21.14 -19.73 23.75
CA LYS A 172 -20.50 -21.04 23.59
C LYS A 172 -21.15 -22.10 24.46
N LEU A 173 -21.50 -21.76 25.70
CA LEU A 173 -22.19 -22.67 26.62
C LEU A 173 -23.60 -23.04 26.14
N ILE A 174 -24.34 -22.09 25.57
CA ILE A 174 -25.71 -22.29 25.11
C ILE A 174 -25.75 -23.11 23.80
N PHE A 175 -24.84 -22.84 22.89
CA PHE A 175 -24.84 -23.37 21.52
C PHE A 175 -23.80 -24.49 21.30
N HIS A 176 -23.49 -25.29 22.30
CA HIS A 176 -22.46 -26.37 22.33
C HIS A 176 -22.41 -27.33 21.14
N LYS A 177 -23.44 -27.42 20.32
CA LYS A 177 -23.54 -28.39 19.19
C LYS A 177 -23.48 -27.75 17.82
N THR A 178 -23.33 -26.42 17.74
CA THR A 178 -23.26 -25.68 16.47
C THR A 178 -21.82 -25.40 16.10
N ASP A 179 -21.59 -25.15 14.83
CA ASP A 179 -20.30 -24.69 14.31
C ASP A 179 -19.76 -23.51 15.12
N ILE A 180 -18.53 -23.63 15.63
CA ILE A 180 -17.88 -22.62 16.46
C ILE A 180 -17.19 -21.53 15.61
N THR A 181 -17.19 -21.68 14.28
CA THR A 181 -16.52 -20.77 13.33
C THR A 181 -16.88 -19.31 13.57
N ASP A 182 -18.19 -18.99 13.62
CA ASP A 182 -18.66 -17.61 13.85
C ASP A 182 -18.21 -17.03 15.19
N LEU A 183 -18.08 -17.89 16.22
CA LEU A 183 -17.66 -17.45 17.55
C LEU A 183 -16.17 -17.21 17.63
N LEU A 184 -15.35 -18.03 16.94
CA LEU A 184 -13.91 -17.80 16.83
C LEU A 184 -13.61 -16.56 16.00
N LEU A 185 -14.34 -16.32 14.90
CA LEU A 185 -14.25 -15.05 14.16
C LEU A 185 -14.62 -13.85 15.02
N LEU A 186 -15.67 -13.98 15.84
CA LEU A 186 -16.07 -12.93 16.78
C LEU A 186 -15.01 -12.67 17.85
N GLU A 187 -14.38 -13.71 18.40
CA GLU A 187 -13.28 -13.57 19.36
C GLU A 187 -12.05 -12.92 18.74
N ALA A 188 -11.71 -13.30 17.49
CA ALA A 188 -10.64 -12.67 16.75
C ALA A 188 -10.91 -11.17 16.53
N PHE A 189 -12.15 -10.82 16.14
CA PHE A 189 -12.58 -9.44 16.01
C PHE A 189 -12.50 -8.66 17.35
N ILE A 190 -12.93 -9.25 18.46
CA ILE A 190 -12.82 -8.60 19.78
C ILE A 190 -11.36 -8.40 20.16
N SER A 191 -10.49 -9.40 19.91
CA SER A 191 -9.04 -9.31 20.16
C SER A 191 -8.39 -8.21 19.31
N GLU A 192 -8.82 -8.03 18.06
CA GLU A 192 -8.41 -6.93 17.20
C GLU A 192 -8.78 -5.56 17.80
N THR A 193 -10.03 -5.39 18.28
CA THR A 193 -10.46 -4.14 18.93
C THR A 193 -9.66 -3.83 20.20
N MET A 194 -9.17 -4.86 20.90
CA MET A 194 -8.30 -4.73 22.06
C MET A 194 -6.82 -4.50 21.68
N LYS A 195 -6.47 -4.58 20.38
CA LYS A 195 -5.10 -4.61 19.87
C LYS A 195 -4.27 -5.79 20.43
N ASP A 196 -4.92 -6.85 20.87
CA ASP A 196 -4.29 -8.10 21.29
C ASP A 196 -4.11 -9.03 20.08
N PHE A 197 -3.16 -8.66 19.23
CA PHE A 197 -2.89 -9.36 17.98
C PHE A 197 -2.30 -10.76 18.21
N GLU A 198 -1.67 -11.00 19.34
CA GLU A 198 -1.20 -12.33 19.68
C GLU A 198 -2.38 -13.29 19.97
N LYS A 199 -3.35 -12.86 20.77
CA LYS A 199 -4.57 -13.62 21.01
C LYS A 199 -5.38 -13.81 19.71
N MET A 200 -5.48 -12.76 18.88
CA MET A 200 -6.12 -12.82 17.57
C MET A 200 -5.49 -13.92 16.70
N PHE A 201 -4.14 -13.99 16.65
CA PHE A 201 -3.42 -15.01 15.90
C PHE A 201 -3.78 -16.42 16.36
N TYR A 202 -3.71 -16.70 17.67
CA TYR A 202 -4.02 -18.03 18.18
C TYR A 202 -5.48 -18.43 17.98
N THR A 203 -6.41 -17.48 18.08
CA THR A 203 -7.84 -17.71 17.82
C THR A 203 -8.09 -18.08 16.35
N LEU A 204 -7.49 -17.32 15.41
CA LEU A 204 -7.61 -17.63 13.97
C LEU A 204 -6.88 -18.91 13.59
N LYS A 205 -5.75 -19.20 14.22
CA LYS A 205 -5.02 -20.47 14.06
C LYS A 205 -5.88 -21.66 14.51
N GLU A 206 -6.57 -21.54 15.66
CA GLU A 206 -7.53 -22.56 16.12
C GLU A 206 -8.64 -22.78 15.10
N LEU A 207 -9.23 -21.69 14.60
CA LEU A 207 -10.26 -21.77 13.57
C LEU A 207 -9.78 -22.48 12.32
N LEU A 208 -8.61 -22.11 11.80
CA LEU A 208 -8.03 -22.72 10.60
C LEU A 208 -7.60 -24.18 10.81
N THR A 209 -7.31 -24.57 12.05
CA THR A 209 -7.07 -25.99 12.37
C THR A 209 -8.35 -26.82 12.21
N HIS A 210 -9.50 -26.27 12.60
CA HIS A 210 -10.82 -26.90 12.44
C HIS A 210 -11.38 -26.76 11.03
N ASN A 211 -11.25 -25.61 10.42
CA ASN A 211 -11.75 -25.27 9.09
C ASN A 211 -10.64 -24.63 8.24
N PRO A 212 -9.76 -25.45 7.60
CA PRO A 212 -8.59 -24.98 6.86
C PRO A 212 -8.92 -24.05 5.68
N ASP A 213 -10.12 -24.16 5.12
CA ASP A 213 -10.56 -23.42 3.94
C ASP A 213 -11.41 -22.19 4.29
N ASN A 214 -11.42 -21.77 5.58
CA ASN A 214 -12.15 -20.58 5.97
C ASN A 214 -11.48 -19.33 5.42
N VAL A 215 -12.11 -18.77 4.39
CA VAL A 215 -11.57 -17.61 3.64
C VAL A 215 -11.43 -16.39 4.54
N GLU A 216 -12.44 -16.09 5.37
CA GLU A 216 -12.43 -14.93 6.26
C GLU A 216 -11.28 -15.00 7.27
N ALA A 217 -11.01 -16.18 7.82
CA ALA A 217 -9.89 -16.37 8.74
C ALA A 217 -8.53 -16.23 8.01
N LEU A 218 -8.41 -16.77 6.78
CA LEU A 218 -7.19 -16.64 5.98
C LEU A 218 -6.91 -15.19 5.55
N GLU A 219 -7.96 -14.39 5.34
CA GLU A 219 -7.81 -12.98 5.01
C GLU A 219 -7.41 -12.14 6.23
N GLN A 220 -7.95 -12.47 7.42
CA GLN A 220 -7.71 -11.70 8.65
C GLN A 220 -6.40 -12.07 9.35
N ILE A 221 -5.93 -13.32 9.22
CA ILE A 221 -4.79 -13.81 10.02
C ILE A 221 -3.51 -13.01 9.77
N TRP A 222 -3.29 -12.48 8.55
CA TRP A 222 -2.10 -11.73 8.22
C TRP A 222 -1.91 -10.50 9.11
N VAL A 223 -2.99 -9.77 9.39
CA VAL A 223 -2.94 -8.59 10.30
C VAL A 223 -2.40 -9.01 11.67
N SER A 224 -2.89 -10.12 12.21
CA SER A 224 -2.41 -10.63 13.50
C SER A 224 -0.95 -11.05 13.47
N VAL A 225 -0.49 -11.68 12.38
CA VAL A 225 0.92 -12.10 12.17
C VAL A 225 1.84 -10.90 12.13
N GLU A 226 1.48 -9.87 11.36
CA GLU A 226 2.29 -8.67 11.18
C GLU A 226 2.51 -7.91 12.49
N PHE A 227 1.45 -7.66 13.26
CA PHE A 227 1.54 -6.91 14.51
C PHE A 227 2.11 -7.72 15.67
N SER A 228 1.88 -9.05 15.73
CA SER A 228 2.44 -9.93 16.77
C SER A 228 3.84 -10.47 16.43
N LYS A 229 4.33 -10.26 15.19
CA LYS A 229 5.61 -10.77 14.68
C LYS A 229 5.75 -12.31 14.70
N LYS A 230 4.62 -13.02 14.60
CA LYS A 230 4.57 -14.49 14.64
C LYS A 230 4.88 -15.12 13.27
N TYR A 231 5.94 -14.66 12.60
CA TYR A 231 6.26 -15.07 11.22
C TYR A 231 6.58 -16.56 11.10
N GLU A 232 7.43 -17.11 11.98
CA GLU A 232 7.80 -18.54 11.96
C GLU A 232 6.60 -19.45 12.25
N GLU A 233 5.77 -19.06 13.23
CA GLU A 233 4.54 -19.80 13.55
C GLU A 233 3.53 -19.74 12.41
N SER A 234 3.46 -18.61 11.71
CA SER A 234 2.64 -18.41 10.50
C SER A 234 3.11 -19.32 9.35
N ILE A 235 4.42 -19.41 9.10
CA ILE A 235 4.99 -20.31 8.09
C ILE A 235 4.56 -21.75 8.37
N ASN A 236 4.77 -22.23 9.62
CA ASN A 236 4.39 -23.59 9.99
C ASN A 236 2.90 -23.85 9.78
N LEU A 237 2.04 -22.92 10.20
CA LEU A 237 0.59 -23.02 10.00
C LEU A 237 0.23 -23.13 8.53
N HIS A 238 0.76 -22.20 7.70
CA HIS A 238 0.37 -22.17 6.29
C HIS A 238 0.91 -23.37 5.51
N LEU A 239 2.09 -23.90 5.85
CA LEU A 239 2.58 -25.16 5.30
C LEU A 239 1.66 -26.34 5.64
N GLU A 240 1.17 -26.45 6.90
CA GLU A 240 0.18 -27.46 7.28
C GLU A 240 -1.16 -27.29 6.52
N LEU A 241 -1.60 -26.07 6.29
CA LEU A 241 -2.82 -25.79 5.51
C LEU A 241 -2.65 -26.18 4.04
N ILE A 242 -1.50 -25.86 3.45
CA ILE A 242 -1.13 -26.22 2.07
C ILE A 242 -1.01 -27.74 1.90
N ASP A 243 -0.44 -28.44 2.88
CA ASP A 243 -0.38 -29.92 2.87
C ASP A 243 -1.78 -30.54 2.85
N ARG A 244 -2.76 -29.93 3.51
CA ARG A 244 -4.17 -30.38 3.50
C ARG A 244 -4.90 -29.97 2.23
N ASN A 245 -4.69 -28.74 1.77
CA ASN A 245 -5.29 -28.18 0.56
C ASN A 245 -4.25 -27.38 -0.26
N PRO A 246 -3.53 -28.01 -1.21
CA PRO A 246 -2.56 -27.32 -2.07
C PRO A 246 -3.15 -26.22 -2.95
N TYR A 247 -4.47 -26.17 -3.09
CA TYR A 247 -5.18 -25.16 -3.91
C TYR A 247 -5.68 -23.97 -3.10
N SER A 248 -5.29 -23.82 -1.85
CA SER A 248 -5.61 -22.66 -1.01
C SER A 248 -4.71 -21.46 -1.38
N TYR A 249 -5.16 -20.64 -2.32
CA TYR A 249 -4.38 -19.49 -2.81
C TYR A 249 -4.05 -18.48 -1.71
N LEU A 250 -4.94 -18.28 -0.72
CA LEU A 250 -4.69 -17.39 0.43
C LEU A 250 -3.64 -17.97 1.38
N ALA A 251 -3.58 -19.29 1.56
CA ALA A 251 -2.54 -19.91 2.37
C ALA A 251 -1.15 -19.70 1.72
N TRP A 252 -1.04 -19.87 0.41
CA TRP A 252 0.18 -19.56 -0.34
C TRP A 252 0.55 -18.08 -0.27
N PHE A 253 -0.42 -17.19 -0.39
CA PHE A 253 -0.23 -15.74 -0.29
C PHE A 253 0.33 -15.33 1.08
N ASN A 254 -0.31 -15.79 2.17
CA ASN A 254 0.14 -15.52 3.54
C ASN A 254 1.51 -16.13 3.85
N LEU A 255 1.80 -17.33 3.29
CA LEU A 255 3.12 -17.95 3.39
C LEU A 255 4.20 -17.08 2.73
N GLY A 256 3.91 -16.54 1.54
CA GLY A 256 4.81 -15.64 0.83
C GLY A 256 5.14 -14.39 1.65
N HIS A 257 4.14 -13.76 2.25
CA HIS A 257 4.36 -12.60 3.13
C HIS A 257 5.20 -12.96 4.36
N ALA A 258 4.94 -14.11 4.99
CA ALA A 258 5.70 -14.52 6.17
C ALA A 258 7.18 -14.77 5.83
N TYR A 259 7.47 -15.41 4.69
CA TYR A 259 8.84 -15.56 4.19
C TYR A 259 9.51 -14.21 3.87
N SER A 260 8.77 -13.28 3.24
CA SER A 260 9.28 -11.94 2.92
C SER A 260 9.71 -11.18 4.16
N CYS A 261 8.92 -11.25 5.25
CA CYS A 261 9.27 -10.61 6.54
C CYS A 261 10.50 -11.20 7.22
N LEU A 262 10.83 -12.47 6.93
CA LEU A 262 12.07 -13.11 7.42
C LEU A 262 13.27 -12.93 6.47
N GLY A 263 13.07 -12.24 5.33
CA GLY A 263 14.12 -12.03 4.33
C GLY A 263 14.39 -13.24 3.43
N GLU A 264 13.52 -14.27 3.47
CA GLU A 264 13.62 -15.45 2.61
C GLU A 264 12.94 -15.18 1.26
N TYR A 265 13.44 -14.18 0.53
CA TYR A 265 12.77 -13.58 -0.63
C TYR A 265 12.51 -14.55 -1.79
N GLU A 266 13.42 -15.52 -2.05
CA GLU A 266 13.22 -16.53 -3.10
C GLU A 266 12.01 -17.42 -2.79
N LYS A 267 11.88 -17.89 -1.53
CA LYS A 267 10.72 -18.68 -1.11
C LYS A 267 9.45 -17.85 -1.09
N ALA A 268 9.55 -16.58 -0.70
CA ALA A 268 8.41 -15.65 -0.73
C ALA A 268 7.88 -15.47 -2.15
N LEU A 269 8.78 -15.27 -3.11
CA LEU A 269 8.44 -15.10 -4.52
C LEU A 269 7.74 -16.35 -5.09
N GLU A 270 8.27 -17.54 -4.79
CA GLU A 270 7.67 -18.81 -5.20
C GLU A 270 6.26 -18.99 -4.61
N ALA A 271 6.09 -18.72 -3.33
CA ALA A 271 4.80 -18.85 -2.66
C ALA A 271 3.76 -17.84 -3.22
N LEU A 272 4.16 -16.59 -3.45
CA LEU A 272 3.30 -15.59 -4.08
C LEU A 272 2.90 -15.98 -5.51
N GLU A 273 3.82 -16.58 -6.28
CA GLU A 273 3.49 -17.09 -7.63
C GLU A 273 2.40 -18.17 -7.57
N TYR A 274 2.51 -19.13 -6.66
CA TYR A 274 1.46 -20.16 -6.51
C TYR A 274 0.10 -19.54 -6.19
N SER A 275 0.03 -18.44 -5.45
CA SER A 275 -1.25 -17.81 -5.10
C SER A 275 -2.06 -17.40 -6.32
N PHE A 276 -1.46 -16.74 -7.30
CA PHE A 276 -2.17 -16.28 -8.48
C PHE A 276 -2.22 -17.34 -9.60
N ILE A 277 -1.32 -18.32 -9.64
CA ILE A 277 -1.44 -19.48 -10.53
C ILE A 277 -2.70 -20.30 -10.17
N ILE A 278 -2.96 -20.47 -8.87
CA ILE A 278 -4.15 -21.17 -8.37
C ILE A 278 -5.41 -20.34 -8.62
N ASN A 279 -5.37 -19.06 -8.32
CA ASN A 279 -6.50 -18.17 -8.54
C ASN A 279 -6.11 -17.00 -9.46
N VAL A 280 -6.29 -17.18 -10.75
CA VAL A 280 -5.96 -16.16 -11.78
C VAL A 280 -6.73 -14.85 -11.65
N GLN A 281 -7.77 -14.78 -10.82
CA GLN A 281 -8.53 -13.56 -10.51
C GLN A 281 -8.00 -12.86 -9.24
N PHE A 282 -6.94 -13.37 -8.63
CA PHE A 282 -6.36 -12.79 -7.43
C PHE A 282 -5.33 -11.70 -7.76
N GLU A 283 -5.82 -10.52 -8.12
CA GLU A 283 -5.00 -9.36 -8.54
C GLU A 283 -3.89 -9.02 -7.54
N GLN A 284 -4.18 -9.08 -6.22
CA GLN A 284 -3.21 -8.75 -5.18
C GLN A 284 -1.99 -9.69 -5.18
N GLY A 285 -2.19 -10.98 -5.44
CA GLY A 285 -1.09 -11.95 -5.54
C GLY A 285 -0.10 -11.60 -6.64
N TYR A 286 -0.59 -11.17 -7.80
CA TYR A 286 0.28 -10.67 -8.88
C TYR A 286 1.04 -9.41 -8.47
N LEU A 287 0.34 -8.43 -7.89
CA LEU A 287 0.94 -7.14 -7.53
C LEU A 287 2.05 -7.29 -6.49
N ASP A 288 1.81 -8.06 -5.43
CA ASP A 288 2.78 -8.26 -4.36
C ASP A 288 3.98 -9.08 -4.85
N CYS A 289 3.74 -10.07 -5.73
CA CYS A 289 4.81 -10.83 -6.35
C CYS A 289 5.68 -9.96 -7.27
N ALA A 290 5.07 -9.10 -8.09
CA ALA A 290 5.79 -8.19 -8.97
C ALA A 290 6.60 -7.16 -8.16
N GLU A 291 6.03 -6.61 -7.09
CA GLU A 291 6.74 -5.69 -6.20
C GLU A 291 7.95 -6.35 -5.54
N LEU A 292 7.79 -7.58 -5.04
CA LEU A 292 8.91 -8.35 -4.48
C LEU A 292 9.99 -8.62 -5.54
N ALA A 293 9.61 -8.96 -6.76
CA ALA A 293 10.55 -9.14 -7.86
C ALA A 293 11.34 -7.85 -8.17
N VAL A 294 10.67 -6.69 -8.14
CA VAL A 294 11.34 -5.37 -8.26
C VAL A 294 12.33 -5.13 -7.12
N GLN A 295 11.97 -5.43 -5.87
CA GLN A 295 12.85 -5.29 -4.72
C GLN A 295 14.10 -6.19 -4.81
N MET A 296 13.94 -7.37 -5.40
CA MET A 296 15.05 -8.30 -5.67
C MET A 296 15.87 -7.93 -6.92
N GLY A 297 15.51 -6.88 -7.64
CA GLY A 297 16.15 -6.48 -8.91
C GLY A 297 15.81 -7.41 -10.09
N GLN A 298 14.82 -8.30 -9.96
CA GLN A 298 14.37 -9.21 -11.03
C GLN A 298 13.37 -8.49 -11.94
N PHE A 299 13.84 -7.46 -12.64
CA PHE A 299 12.96 -6.57 -13.42
C PHE A 299 12.28 -7.27 -14.60
N GLU A 300 12.91 -8.24 -15.25
CA GLU A 300 12.30 -9.04 -16.32
C GLU A 300 11.07 -9.79 -15.79
N LYS A 301 11.20 -10.44 -14.65
CA LYS A 301 10.09 -11.16 -14.00
C LYS A 301 8.96 -10.20 -13.62
N ALA A 302 9.29 -9.05 -13.08
CA ALA A 302 8.29 -8.03 -12.75
C ALA A 302 7.55 -7.52 -14.01
N VAL A 303 8.24 -7.34 -15.13
CA VAL A 303 7.64 -6.95 -16.43
C VAL A 303 6.64 -8.00 -16.89
N ASP A 304 6.98 -9.28 -16.81
CA ASP A 304 6.07 -10.38 -17.22
C ASP A 304 4.82 -10.36 -16.34
N ILE A 305 4.96 -10.29 -15.01
CA ILE A 305 3.84 -10.29 -14.08
C ILE A 305 2.95 -9.03 -14.27
N TYR A 306 3.50 -7.82 -14.35
CA TYR A 306 2.69 -6.61 -14.59
C TYR A 306 1.99 -6.64 -15.96
N THR A 307 2.60 -7.28 -16.96
CA THR A 307 1.96 -7.47 -18.27
C THR A 307 0.75 -8.39 -18.14
N ASP A 308 0.84 -9.46 -17.35
CA ASP A 308 -0.28 -10.35 -17.05
C ASP A 308 -1.39 -9.64 -16.28
N VAL A 309 -1.04 -8.78 -15.31
CA VAL A 309 -2.02 -7.93 -14.60
C VAL A 309 -2.82 -7.08 -15.58
N LEU A 310 -2.15 -6.39 -16.51
CA LEU A 310 -2.84 -5.56 -17.51
C LEU A 310 -3.69 -6.38 -18.48
N ALA A 311 -3.30 -7.63 -18.76
CA ALA A 311 -4.07 -8.53 -19.62
C ALA A 311 -5.33 -9.08 -18.94
N HIS A 312 -5.27 -9.41 -17.64
CA HIS A 312 -6.37 -10.01 -16.89
C HIS A 312 -7.34 -8.99 -16.30
N PHE A 313 -6.82 -7.87 -15.77
CA PHE A 313 -7.61 -6.90 -14.99
C PHE A 313 -7.85 -5.58 -15.71
N GLY A 314 -7.18 -5.36 -16.85
CA GLY A 314 -7.34 -4.17 -17.69
C GLY A 314 -6.28 -3.09 -17.43
N ASN A 315 -6.42 -1.97 -18.13
CA ASN A 315 -5.45 -0.87 -18.05
C ASN A 315 -5.68 -0.08 -16.75
N ASP A 316 -4.83 -0.32 -15.77
CA ASP A 316 -4.69 0.50 -14.56
C ASP A 316 -3.48 1.42 -14.74
N GLY A 317 -3.62 2.71 -14.45
CA GLY A 317 -2.55 3.70 -14.64
C GLY A 317 -1.35 3.45 -13.74
N ASP A 318 -1.59 3.04 -12.49
CA ASP A 318 -0.53 2.73 -11.52
C ASP A 318 0.28 1.50 -11.97
N VAL A 319 -0.38 0.46 -12.47
CA VAL A 319 0.29 -0.74 -12.99
C VAL A 319 1.11 -0.42 -14.25
N VAL A 320 0.59 0.46 -15.13
CA VAL A 320 1.34 0.94 -16.30
C VAL A 320 2.59 1.70 -15.87
N ALA A 321 2.50 2.51 -14.82
CA ALA A 321 3.65 3.24 -14.27
C ALA A 321 4.72 2.28 -13.73
N TYR A 322 4.33 1.27 -12.93
CA TYR A 322 5.25 0.25 -12.39
C TYR A 322 5.91 -0.58 -13.48
N LEU A 323 5.13 -1.02 -14.47
CA LEU A 323 5.67 -1.71 -15.66
C LEU A 323 6.68 -0.84 -16.40
N SER A 324 6.38 0.45 -16.56
CA SER A 324 7.25 1.38 -17.27
C SER A 324 8.55 1.65 -16.51
N ASP A 325 8.52 1.74 -15.17
CA ASP A 325 9.74 1.83 -14.36
C ASP A 325 10.64 0.61 -14.57
N CYS A 326 10.08 -0.60 -14.52
CA CYS A 326 10.82 -1.81 -14.78
C CYS A 326 11.46 -1.82 -16.19
N LEU A 327 10.68 -1.44 -17.21
CA LEU A 327 11.18 -1.36 -18.59
C LEU A 327 12.29 -0.31 -18.75
N ILE A 328 12.21 0.82 -18.05
CA ILE A 328 13.25 1.85 -18.04
C ILE A 328 14.53 1.33 -17.39
N ARG A 329 14.42 0.60 -16.27
CA ARG A 329 15.57 -0.03 -15.60
C ARG A 329 16.25 -1.09 -16.47
N LEU A 330 15.49 -1.75 -17.34
CA LEU A 330 15.97 -2.69 -18.36
C LEU A 330 16.42 -2.00 -19.66
N GLU A 331 16.45 -0.68 -19.72
CA GLU A 331 16.79 0.15 -20.90
C GLU A 331 15.85 -0.10 -22.11
N ARG A 332 14.69 -0.71 -21.88
CA ARG A 332 13.69 -1.02 -22.91
C ARG A 332 12.77 0.18 -23.19
N TYR A 333 13.35 1.34 -23.44
CA TYR A 333 12.63 2.63 -23.57
C TYR A 333 11.58 2.64 -24.69
N LYS A 334 11.78 1.88 -25.77
CA LYS A 334 10.82 1.78 -26.88
C LYS A 334 9.52 1.08 -26.43
N ASP A 335 9.66 0.02 -25.66
CA ASP A 335 8.51 -0.73 -25.13
C ASP A 335 7.77 0.12 -24.10
N ALA A 336 8.47 0.76 -23.19
CA ALA A 336 7.91 1.69 -22.22
C ALA A 336 7.11 2.83 -22.90
N LYS A 337 7.72 3.53 -23.88
CA LYS A 337 7.02 4.60 -24.64
C LYS A 337 5.74 4.10 -25.32
N LYS A 338 5.74 2.89 -25.88
CA LYS A 338 4.55 2.34 -26.56
C LYS A 338 3.37 2.15 -25.59
N ILE A 339 3.64 1.61 -24.39
CA ILE A 339 2.63 1.35 -23.38
C ILE A 339 2.13 2.66 -22.76
N LEU A 340 3.07 3.55 -22.40
CA LEU A 340 2.79 4.85 -21.81
C LEU A 340 1.96 5.75 -22.75
N HIS A 341 2.26 5.78 -24.06
CA HIS A 341 1.44 6.56 -25.00
C HIS A 341 0.03 6.01 -25.16
N LYS A 342 -0.17 4.69 -25.02
CA LYS A 342 -1.52 4.11 -25.00
C LYS A 342 -2.27 4.54 -23.74
N ALA A 343 -1.62 4.55 -22.59
CA ALA A 343 -2.20 4.97 -21.33
C ALA A 343 -2.48 6.48 -21.29
N TYR A 344 -1.54 7.31 -21.77
CA TYR A 344 -1.71 8.76 -21.89
C TYR A 344 -2.92 9.16 -22.75
N LYS A 345 -3.19 8.42 -23.85
CA LYS A 345 -4.39 8.66 -24.67
C LYS A 345 -5.69 8.32 -23.94
N ALA A 346 -5.66 7.39 -23.02
CA ALA A 346 -6.83 7.00 -22.22
C ALA A 346 -7.06 7.97 -21.06
N ASP A 347 -5.99 8.40 -20.41
CA ASP A 347 -6.00 9.36 -19.31
C ASP A 347 -4.81 10.32 -19.41
N PRO A 348 -4.99 11.51 -20.02
CA PRO A 348 -3.94 12.52 -20.12
C PRO A 348 -3.64 13.24 -18.79
N TYR A 349 -4.48 13.06 -17.76
CA TYR A 349 -4.32 13.73 -16.47
C TYR A 349 -3.64 12.86 -15.40
N ASN A 350 -3.03 11.76 -15.80
CA ASN A 350 -2.22 10.95 -14.91
C ASN A 350 -0.77 11.48 -14.90
N ASP A 351 -0.35 12.05 -13.76
CA ASP A 351 0.96 12.66 -13.55
C ASP A 351 2.11 11.67 -13.69
N GLU A 352 1.94 10.44 -13.19
CA GLU A 352 2.98 9.39 -13.25
C GLU A 352 3.21 8.94 -14.71
N ILE A 353 2.17 8.81 -15.51
CA ILE A 353 2.29 8.48 -16.95
C ILE A 353 3.06 9.58 -17.68
N CYS A 354 2.74 10.85 -17.43
CA CYS A 354 3.48 11.99 -18.00
C CYS A 354 4.95 11.97 -17.56
N TYR A 355 5.21 11.73 -16.28
CA TYR A 355 6.57 11.64 -15.73
C TYR A 355 7.39 10.53 -16.40
N TYR A 356 6.86 9.31 -16.47
CA TYR A 356 7.59 8.20 -17.11
C TYR A 356 7.78 8.38 -18.62
N LEU A 357 6.86 9.06 -19.32
CA LEU A 357 7.08 9.50 -20.69
C LEU A 357 8.27 10.48 -20.76
N GLY A 358 8.30 11.46 -19.87
CA GLY A 358 9.41 12.40 -19.75
C GLY A 358 10.74 11.68 -19.54
N LEU A 359 10.81 10.72 -18.61
CA LEU A 359 12.02 9.91 -18.37
C LEU A 359 12.43 9.11 -19.60
N CYS A 360 11.48 8.45 -20.28
CA CYS A 360 11.78 7.71 -21.50
C CYS A 360 12.37 8.60 -22.61
N TYR A 361 11.82 9.81 -22.79
CA TYR A 361 12.33 10.76 -23.77
C TYR A 361 13.71 11.31 -23.37
N MET A 362 13.93 11.59 -22.08
CA MET A 362 15.22 12.00 -21.54
C MET A 362 16.30 10.94 -21.82
N ARG A 363 16.02 9.66 -21.53
CA ARG A 363 16.94 8.55 -21.81
C ARG A 363 17.18 8.30 -23.30
N CYS A 364 16.26 8.72 -24.16
CA CYS A 364 16.44 8.68 -25.61
C CYS A 364 17.10 9.95 -26.19
N HIS A 365 17.55 10.88 -25.37
CA HIS A 365 18.10 12.19 -25.75
C HIS A 365 17.15 13.06 -26.60
N GLU A 366 15.84 12.88 -26.42
CA GLU A 366 14.79 13.71 -27.01
C GLU A 366 14.37 14.79 -25.98
N THR A 367 15.31 15.67 -25.61
CA THR A 367 15.23 16.57 -24.44
C THR A 367 14.03 17.52 -24.50
N ASP A 368 13.67 18.06 -25.67
CA ASP A 368 12.52 18.97 -25.81
C ASP A 368 11.21 18.28 -25.41
N LYS A 369 11.00 17.03 -25.89
CA LYS A 369 9.79 16.26 -25.52
C LYS A 369 9.79 15.85 -24.06
N ALA A 370 10.96 15.52 -23.51
CA ALA A 370 11.11 15.23 -22.09
C ALA A 370 10.67 16.41 -21.23
N ILE A 371 11.13 17.63 -21.59
CA ILE A 371 10.73 18.87 -20.91
C ILE A 371 9.22 19.08 -20.97
N ASP A 372 8.58 18.88 -22.12
CA ASP A 372 7.16 19.06 -22.29
C ASP A 372 6.35 18.12 -21.36
N PHE A 373 6.65 16.82 -21.39
CA PHE A 373 5.96 15.84 -20.54
C PHE A 373 6.22 16.03 -19.04
N LEU A 374 7.46 16.39 -18.65
CA LEU A 374 7.77 16.68 -17.26
C LEU A 374 7.07 17.94 -16.75
N LYS A 375 6.87 18.95 -17.60
CA LYS A 375 6.04 20.12 -17.26
C LYS A 375 4.57 19.75 -17.11
N GLU A 376 4.04 18.88 -17.98
CA GLU A 376 2.68 18.36 -17.81
C GLU A 376 2.52 17.64 -16.47
N ALA A 377 3.44 16.74 -16.11
CA ALA A 377 3.44 16.04 -14.82
C ALA A 377 3.42 17.04 -13.63
N ILE A 378 4.28 18.05 -13.66
CA ILE A 378 4.33 19.10 -12.61
C ILE A 378 3.04 19.95 -12.58
N THR A 379 2.38 20.15 -13.72
CA THR A 379 1.12 20.91 -13.77
C THR A 379 0.00 20.15 -13.08
N ILE A 380 0.02 18.81 -13.14
CA ILE A 380 -0.98 17.94 -12.50
C ILE A 380 -0.65 17.80 -10.99
N GLU A 381 0.62 17.52 -10.66
CA GLU A 381 1.08 17.35 -9.28
C GLU A 381 2.36 18.16 -9.03
N GLU A 382 2.19 19.33 -8.41
CA GLU A 382 3.28 20.32 -8.25
C GLU A 382 4.33 19.94 -7.18
N TYR A 383 3.96 19.09 -6.20
CA TYR A 383 4.79 18.87 -5.02
C TYR A 383 5.63 17.57 -5.06
N ARG A 384 5.76 16.96 -6.25
CA ARG A 384 6.63 15.79 -6.45
C ARG A 384 8.07 16.24 -6.74
N GLU A 385 8.95 15.98 -5.80
CA GLU A 385 10.37 16.33 -5.88
C GLU A 385 11.09 15.68 -7.05
N GLU A 386 10.76 14.43 -7.37
CA GLU A 386 11.35 13.69 -8.49
C GLU A 386 11.06 14.32 -9.85
N TYR A 387 9.88 14.94 -10.02
CA TYR A 387 9.51 15.60 -11.27
C TYR A 387 10.35 16.85 -11.50
N HIS A 388 10.54 17.64 -10.45
CA HIS A 388 11.41 18.81 -10.51
C HIS A 388 12.87 18.44 -10.71
N ALA A 389 13.37 17.38 -10.06
CA ALA A 389 14.75 16.93 -10.23
C ALA A 389 15.02 16.50 -11.67
N SER A 390 14.12 15.69 -12.26
CA SER A 390 14.25 15.22 -13.65
C SER A 390 14.12 16.35 -14.67
N LEU A 391 13.21 17.32 -14.43
CA LEU A 391 13.11 18.50 -15.30
C LEU A 391 14.36 19.38 -15.20
N ALA A 392 14.96 19.50 -14.01
CA ALA A 392 16.20 20.24 -13.84
C ALA A 392 17.38 19.60 -14.60
N GLU A 393 17.45 18.26 -14.60
CA GLU A 393 18.46 17.53 -15.40
C GLU A 393 18.29 17.81 -16.90
N CYS A 394 17.03 17.74 -17.41
CA CYS A 394 16.75 18.08 -18.80
C CYS A 394 17.18 19.52 -19.18
N TYR A 395 16.86 20.50 -18.32
CA TYR A 395 17.29 21.88 -18.54
C TYR A 395 18.82 22.05 -18.47
N SER A 396 19.48 21.30 -17.57
CA SER A 396 20.95 21.32 -17.48
C SER A 396 21.60 20.76 -18.75
N GLU A 397 21.08 19.66 -19.29
CA GLU A 397 21.54 19.07 -20.57
C GLU A 397 21.30 20.01 -21.75
N ASN A 398 20.16 20.74 -21.73
CA ASN A 398 19.82 21.71 -22.77
C ASN A 398 20.60 23.05 -22.65
N GLY A 399 21.42 23.21 -21.61
CA GLY A 399 22.20 24.43 -21.35
C GLY A 399 21.39 25.57 -20.70
N GLU A 400 20.15 25.33 -20.32
CA GLU A 400 19.28 26.31 -19.66
C GLU A 400 19.54 26.35 -18.13
N LEU A 401 20.81 26.68 -17.76
CA LEU A 401 21.32 26.55 -16.39
C LEU A 401 20.50 27.28 -15.34
N HIS A 402 19.90 28.42 -15.70
CA HIS A 402 19.05 29.18 -14.75
C HIS A 402 17.77 28.44 -14.39
N LEU A 403 17.10 27.83 -15.37
CA LEU A 403 15.91 27.03 -15.14
C LEU A 403 16.25 25.73 -14.41
N ALA A 404 17.36 25.09 -14.76
CA ALA A 404 17.87 23.93 -14.04
C ALA A 404 18.06 24.22 -12.55
N GLU A 405 18.70 25.36 -12.22
CA GLU A 405 18.93 25.76 -10.83
C GLU A 405 17.61 25.95 -10.05
N ILE A 406 16.61 26.60 -10.66
CA ILE A 406 15.31 26.82 -10.03
C ILE A 406 14.65 25.50 -9.66
N HIS A 407 14.65 24.54 -10.59
CA HIS A 407 14.01 23.26 -10.38
C HIS A 407 14.79 22.34 -9.45
N PHE A 408 16.13 22.30 -9.48
CA PHE A 408 16.94 21.61 -8.46
C PHE A 408 16.69 22.18 -7.06
N ALA A 409 16.65 23.51 -6.91
CA ALA A 409 16.39 24.14 -5.63
C ALA A 409 14.95 23.86 -5.13
N LYS A 410 13.99 23.67 -6.04
CA LYS A 410 12.62 23.29 -5.69
C LYS A 410 12.55 21.82 -5.25
N ALA A 411 13.18 20.90 -5.99
CA ALA A 411 13.28 19.49 -5.62
C ALA A 411 13.91 19.30 -4.22
N ALA A 412 15.05 19.94 -3.97
CA ALA A 412 15.73 19.89 -2.67
C ALA A 412 14.90 20.49 -1.52
N ARG A 413 14.01 21.44 -1.79
CA ARG A 413 13.11 22.05 -0.80
C ARG A 413 11.90 21.18 -0.51
N THR A 414 11.34 20.54 -1.51
CA THR A 414 10.17 19.68 -1.37
C THR A 414 10.57 18.35 -0.71
N GLY A 415 11.65 17.71 -1.17
CA GLY A 415 12.22 16.49 -0.60
C GLY A 415 13.34 16.76 0.41
N MET A 416 13.18 17.74 1.34
CA MET A 416 14.25 18.20 2.21
C MET A 416 14.87 17.14 3.11
N GLU A 417 14.14 16.10 3.49
CA GLU A 417 14.64 14.99 4.29
C GLU A 417 15.40 13.94 3.47
N GLN A 418 15.35 14.02 2.15
CA GLN A 418 15.97 13.07 1.22
C GLN A 418 17.28 13.63 0.68
N SER A 419 18.41 13.03 1.08
CA SER A 419 19.76 13.48 0.71
C SER A 419 19.98 13.57 -0.80
N GLN A 420 19.39 12.66 -1.56
CA GLN A 420 19.56 12.55 -3.02
C GLN A 420 19.20 13.84 -3.79
N TYR A 421 18.22 14.64 -3.34
CA TYR A 421 17.85 15.88 -4.04
C TYR A 421 18.81 17.01 -3.71
N TRP A 422 19.33 17.05 -2.50
CA TRP A 422 20.41 17.95 -2.14
C TRP A 422 21.69 17.61 -2.89
N THR A 423 22.03 16.34 -2.97
CA THR A 423 23.20 15.82 -3.71
C THR A 423 23.13 16.21 -5.18
N ARG A 424 21.99 16.02 -5.87
CA ARG A 424 21.79 16.45 -7.26
C ARG A 424 21.96 17.96 -7.40
N TYR A 425 21.40 18.76 -6.50
CA TYR A 425 21.53 20.22 -6.56
C TYR A 425 22.97 20.68 -6.29
N ILE A 426 23.64 20.13 -5.28
CA ILE A 426 25.04 20.46 -4.98
C ILE A 426 25.94 20.04 -6.14
N SER A 427 25.75 18.86 -6.69
CA SER A 427 26.49 18.35 -7.85
C SER A 427 26.37 19.30 -9.05
N PHE A 428 25.16 19.73 -9.37
CA PHE A 428 24.93 20.73 -10.43
C PHE A 428 25.68 22.03 -10.16
N LEU A 429 25.67 22.56 -8.94
CA LEU A 429 26.38 23.80 -8.57
C LEU A 429 27.90 23.64 -8.67
N LEU A 430 28.45 22.50 -8.25
CA LEU A 430 29.90 22.20 -8.34
C LEU A 430 30.37 22.05 -9.77
N GLN A 431 29.60 21.35 -10.62
CA GLN A 431 29.90 21.21 -12.06
C GLN A 431 29.92 22.56 -12.78
N ASN A 432 29.05 23.49 -12.38
CA ASN A 432 28.99 24.85 -12.90
C ASN A 432 29.93 25.84 -12.15
N ARG A 433 30.82 25.35 -11.29
CA ARG A 433 31.79 26.13 -10.52
C ARG A 433 31.17 27.22 -9.65
N ASN A 434 29.91 27.07 -9.22
CA ASN A 434 29.24 28.00 -8.32
C ASN A 434 29.52 27.62 -6.87
N PHE A 435 30.77 27.72 -6.44
CA PHE A 435 31.23 27.26 -5.13
C PHE A 435 30.57 28.00 -3.96
N GLU A 436 30.25 29.30 -4.13
CA GLU A 436 29.58 30.08 -3.08
C GLU A 436 28.19 29.54 -2.78
N LYS A 437 27.38 29.29 -3.83
CA LYS A 437 26.04 28.71 -3.65
C LYS A 437 26.12 27.25 -3.19
N ALA A 438 27.06 26.47 -3.71
CA ALA A 438 27.28 25.09 -3.28
C ALA A 438 27.52 25.01 -1.77
N TYR A 439 28.39 25.88 -1.23
CA TYR A 439 28.63 25.94 0.21
C TYR A 439 27.38 26.27 1.04
N LYS A 440 26.62 27.31 0.62
CA LYS A 440 25.37 27.67 1.28
C LYS A 440 24.33 26.54 1.25
N THR A 441 24.31 25.80 0.14
CA THR A 441 23.40 24.65 -0.04
C THR A 441 23.82 23.46 0.82
N ILE A 442 25.14 23.18 0.93
CA ILE A 442 25.68 22.15 1.83
C ILE A 442 25.29 22.44 3.28
N ILE A 443 25.55 23.68 3.77
CA ILE A 443 25.16 24.07 5.16
C ILE A 443 23.65 23.92 5.39
N ARG A 444 22.85 24.16 4.36
CA ARG A 444 21.39 24.00 4.46
C ARG A 444 21.01 22.54 4.47
N ALA A 445 21.58 21.72 3.60
CA ALA A 445 21.33 20.28 3.54
C ALA A 445 21.62 19.58 4.88
N ASP A 446 22.74 19.94 5.54
CA ASP A 446 23.16 19.42 6.84
C ASP A 446 22.16 19.62 7.98
N LYS A 447 21.19 20.53 7.82
CA LYS A 447 20.15 20.77 8.83
C LYS A 447 18.96 19.82 8.69
N TYR A 448 18.77 19.24 7.52
CA TYR A 448 17.55 18.51 7.19
C TYR A 448 17.80 17.06 6.78
N SER A 449 19.01 16.75 6.34
CA SER A 449 19.31 15.45 5.76
C SER A 449 20.72 15.00 6.08
N VAL A 450 20.91 13.69 6.19
CA VAL A 450 22.19 13.01 6.39
C VAL A 450 22.30 11.87 5.37
N GLY A 451 23.52 11.60 4.91
CA GLY A 451 23.81 10.49 4.00
C GLY A 451 25.22 10.55 3.44
N ALA A 452 25.76 9.39 3.07
CA ALA A 452 27.09 9.27 2.47
C ALA A 452 27.20 10.09 1.17
N ASP A 453 26.11 10.18 0.40
CA ASP A 453 26.01 10.96 -0.83
C ASP A 453 26.30 12.46 -0.61
N LEU A 454 25.78 13.03 0.48
CA LEU A 454 26.09 14.41 0.88
C LEU A 454 27.54 14.57 1.32
N LEU A 455 28.07 13.59 2.07
CA LEU A 455 29.47 13.61 2.51
C LEU A 455 30.42 13.57 1.29
N PHE A 456 30.14 12.76 0.28
CA PHE A 456 30.91 12.75 -0.96
C PHE A 456 30.85 14.10 -1.71
N CYS A 457 29.71 14.76 -1.75
CA CYS A 457 29.59 16.11 -2.32
C CYS A 457 30.39 17.15 -1.52
N LYS A 458 30.41 17.06 -0.19
CA LYS A 458 31.24 17.94 0.68
C LYS A 458 32.73 17.70 0.45
N ALA A 459 33.14 16.45 0.39
CA ALA A 459 34.53 16.09 0.06
C ALA A 459 34.95 16.67 -1.29
N ALA A 460 34.08 16.53 -2.32
CA ALA A 460 34.32 17.11 -3.65
C ALA A 460 34.39 18.65 -3.59
N TYR A 461 33.51 19.33 -2.84
CA TYR A 461 33.57 20.77 -2.63
C TYR A 461 34.91 21.21 -2.02
N HIS A 462 35.36 20.57 -0.94
CA HIS A 462 36.64 20.90 -0.30
C HIS A 462 37.83 20.61 -1.21
N TYR A 463 37.82 19.53 -1.98
CA TYR A 463 38.86 19.25 -2.96
C TYR A 463 38.92 20.33 -4.03
N LEU A 464 37.80 20.69 -4.65
CA LEU A 464 37.71 21.68 -5.74
C LEU A 464 38.05 23.12 -5.26
N THR A 465 37.86 23.40 -3.99
CA THR A 465 38.22 24.71 -3.39
C THR A 465 39.63 24.73 -2.78
N GLY A 466 40.41 23.65 -2.90
CA GLY A 466 41.80 23.57 -2.46
C GLY A 466 42.03 23.25 -0.99
N HIS A 467 40.97 22.91 -0.24
CA HIS A 467 41.04 22.54 1.18
C HIS A 467 41.30 21.02 1.33
N ARG A 468 42.51 20.58 0.95
CA ARG A 468 42.89 19.16 0.78
C ARG A 468 42.70 18.34 2.09
N ASP A 469 43.13 18.87 3.23
CA ASP A 469 43.06 18.16 4.51
C ASP A 469 41.62 17.88 4.92
N HIS A 470 40.74 18.88 4.80
CA HIS A 470 39.31 18.72 5.05
C HIS A 470 38.65 17.79 4.03
N ALA A 471 39.07 17.82 2.76
CA ALA A 471 38.56 16.90 1.76
C ALA A 471 38.87 15.43 2.13
N LEU A 472 40.08 15.12 2.60
CA LEU A 472 40.47 13.79 3.03
C LEU A 472 39.73 13.34 4.30
N GLU A 473 39.52 14.26 5.27
CA GLU A 473 38.76 13.98 6.49
C GLU A 473 37.31 13.59 6.19
N VAL A 474 36.60 14.42 5.41
CA VAL A 474 35.21 14.15 5.03
C VAL A 474 35.09 12.93 4.10
N LEU A 475 36.06 12.72 3.20
CA LEU A 475 36.09 11.54 2.32
C LEU A 475 36.23 10.25 3.12
N LYS A 476 37.03 10.25 4.21
CA LYS A 476 37.14 9.10 5.11
C LYS A 476 35.79 8.78 5.74
N GLU A 477 35.10 9.78 6.27
CA GLU A 477 33.77 9.61 6.86
C GLU A 477 32.77 9.06 5.84
N ALA A 478 32.75 9.61 4.63
CA ALA A 478 31.87 9.15 3.55
C ALA A 478 32.13 7.69 3.14
N ILE A 479 33.40 7.26 3.01
CA ILE A 479 33.74 5.88 2.66
C ILE A 479 33.36 4.90 3.81
N GLN A 480 33.50 5.32 5.06
CA GLN A 480 33.13 4.51 6.22
C GLN A 480 31.61 4.36 6.37
N ASP A 481 30.84 5.37 5.93
CA ASP A 481 29.39 5.31 5.93
C ASP A 481 28.85 4.41 4.81
N ASP A 482 29.20 4.70 3.55
CA ASP A 482 28.84 3.87 2.40
C ASP A 482 29.83 4.04 1.22
N GLN A 483 30.79 3.12 1.12
CA GLN A 483 31.79 3.14 0.03
C GLN A 483 31.21 2.94 -1.38
N THR A 484 30.00 2.38 -1.52
CA THR A 484 29.40 2.09 -2.82
C THR A 484 29.09 3.36 -3.61
N GLN A 485 28.95 4.50 -2.92
CA GLN A 485 28.62 5.81 -3.51
C GLN A 485 29.85 6.66 -3.85
N LEU A 486 31.05 6.10 -3.79
CA LEU A 486 32.32 6.81 -4.10
C LEU A 486 32.34 7.45 -5.50
N GLU A 487 31.54 6.91 -6.43
CA GLU A 487 31.43 7.45 -7.78
C GLU A 487 30.96 8.91 -7.79
N ILE A 488 30.16 9.35 -6.82
CA ILE A 488 29.73 10.73 -6.67
C ILE A 488 30.96 11.65 -6.53
N PHE A 489 31.90 11.32 -5.66
CA PHE A 489 33.11 12.11 -5.46
C PHE A 489 34.00 12.10 -6.70
N THR A 490 34.23 10.91 -7.30
CA THR A 490 35.15 10.78 -8.44
C THR A 490 34.61 11.44 -9.72
N SER A 491 33.28 11.48 -9.90
CA SER A 491 32.63 12.18 -11.00
C SER A 491 32.69 13.71 -10.87
N LEU A 492 32.57 14.23 -9.65
CA LEU A 492 32.64 15.66 -9.34
C LEU A 492 34.06 16.20 -9.31
N ALA A 493 35.01 15.39 -8.88
CA ALA A 493 36.42 15.74 -8.73
C ALA A 493 37.37 14.74 -9.46
N PRO A 494 37.26 14.56 -10.80
CA PRO A 494 38.03 13.52 -11.51
C PRO A 494 39.53 13.69 -11.37
N ALA A 495 40.03 14.92 -11.25
CA ALA A 495 41.47 15.21 -11.03
C ALA A 495 42.00 14.60 -9.70
N SER A 496 41.14 14.28 -8.73
CA SER A 496 41.54 13.59 -7.49
C SER A 496 42.12 12.20 -7.75
N MET A 497 41.68 11.54 -8.83
CA MET A 497 42.16 10.21 -9.19
C MET A 497 43.56 10.22 -9.85
N GLU A 498 44.02 11.37 -10.33
CA GLU A 498 45.39 11.60 -10.80
C GLU A 498 46.34 11.96 -9.64
N ASP A 499 45.78 12.48 -8.55
CA ASP A 499 46.50 12.82 -7.33
C ASP A 499 46.91 11.57 -6.55
N SER A 500 48.24 11.41 -6.31
CA SER A 500 48.81 10.23 -5.66
C SER A 500 48.28 10.03 -4.22
N ASP A 501 48.05 11.14 -3.48
CA ASP A 501 47.63 11.12 -2.11
C ASP A 501 46.19 10.66 -1.99
N PHE A 502 45.28 11.24 -2.78
CA PHE A 502 43.87 10.86 -2.80
C PHE A 502 43.68 9.41 -3.30
N ARG A 503 44.37 9.03 -4.36
CA ARG A 503 44.30 7.66 -4.88
C ARG A 503 44.83 6.64 -3.88
N GLY A 504 45.92 6.94 -3.17
CA GLY A 504 46.48 6.11 -2.13
C GLY A 504 45.51 5.99 -0.94
N PHE A 505 44.90 7.11 -0.55
CA PHE A 505 43.92 7.18 0.53
C PHE A 505 42.67 6.36 0.22
N ILE A 506 42.06 6.53 -0.95
CA ILE A 506 40.87 5.77 -1.38
C ILE A 506 41.20 4.26 -1.39
N ARG A 507 42.33 3.84 -1.96
CA ARG A 507 42.71 2.42 -1.92
C ARG A 507 42.84 1.86 -0.51
N TYR A 508 43.40 2.61 0.40
CA TYR A 508 43.58 2.16 1.78
C TYR A 508 42.22 1.93 2.48
N TYR A 509 41.30 2.86 2.35
CA TYR A 509 40.00 2.78 3.05
C TYR A 509 38.95 1.92 2.35
N CYS A 510 39.04 1.68 1.03
CA CYS A 510 38.16 0.77 0.30
C CYS A 510 38.61 -0.70 0.34
N GLN A 511 39.86 -1.00 0.77
CA GLN A 511 40.41 -2.36 0.90
C GLN A 511 40.42 -2.87 2.34
N SER A 512 40.18 -2.00 3.30
CA SER A 512 40.05 -2.33 4.72
C SER A 512 38.59 -2.58 5.12
#